data_76bd2f15cbb942bdb56f12df7e3650f6
#
_entry.id   76bd2f15cbb942bdb56f12df7e3650f6
#
_cell.length_a   1.000
_cell.length_b   1.000
_cell.length_c   1.000
_cell.angle_alpha   90.00
_cell.angle_beta   90.00
_cell.angle_gamma   90.00
#
_symmetry.space_group_name_H-M   'P 1'
#
loop_
_entity.id
_entity.type
_entity.pdbx_description
1 polymer ?
#
loop_
_entity_poly.entity_id
_entity_poly.type
_entity_poly.pdbx_seq_one_letter_code
_entity_poly.pdbx_strand_id
1 'polypeptide(L)'
;TPLGTLKSENFSFADPRSFSAVQSEHALEMVLPYIATLSDPPAVSLALFSHVSDAPHAHTMAKRLISELGETALREGHTVVVASSDFTHYGPRFGYTPYRSQAHQRVKEDDLALSTMLSEGKIEEAYAFCVSHHSTVCGCSISMVVASMALQIGAKGKVASYYTSTDITHSPDPNFVAYSTI
;
A
#
# COMPACT_ATOMS: atom_id res chain seq x y z
N THR A 1 -13.69 13.12 -9.53
CA THR A 1 -13.77 11.82 -10.19
C THR A 1 -14.87 11.82 -11.25
N PRO A 2 -14.86 10.89 -12.23
CA PRO A 2 -15.98 10.78 -13.17
C PRO A 2 -17.35 10.51 -12.51
N LEU A 3 -17.35 9.98 -11.30
CA LEU A 3 -18.55 9.61 -10.56
C LEU A 3 -19.01 10.67 -9.55
N GLY A 4 -18.28 11.75 -9.40
CA GLY A 4 -18.66 12.83 -8.48
C GLY A 4 -17.48 13.62 -7.94
N THR A 5 -17.80 14.61 -7.10
CA THR A 5 -16.81 15.46 -6.43
C THR A 5 -16.65 14.98 -4.99
N LEU A 6 -15.41 14.84 -4.55
CA LEU A 6 -15.06 14.56 -3.17
C LEU A 6 -14.53 15.84 -2.50
N LYS A 7 -14.91 16.06 -1.25
CA LYS A 7 -14.28 17.08 -0.43
C LYS A 7 -12.85 16.65 -0.13
N SER A 8 -11.88 17.55 -0.32
CA SER A 8 -10.49 17.24 0.00
C SER A 8 -9.94 18.13 1.10
N GLU A 9 -9.09 17.57 1.94
CA GLU A 9 -8.34 18.25 2.98
C GLU A 9 -6.87 17.97 2.77
N ASN A 10 -6.01 18.97 3.03
CA ASN A 10 -4.56 18.80 2.85
C ASN A 10 -3.90 18.50 4.20
N PHE A 11 -2.88 17.67 4.18
CA PHE A 11 -1.99 17.51 5.33
C PHE A 11 -1.22 18.81 5.60
N SER A 12 -1.01 19.15 6.88
CA SER A 12 -0.29 20.37 7.29
C SER A 12 1.16 20.40 6.79
N PHE A 13 1.73 19.20 6.55
CA PHE A 13 3.10 19.02 6.06
C PHE A 13 3.17 18.75 4.56
N ALA A 14 2.08 18.87 3.80
CA ALA A 14 2.08 18.66 2.37
C ALA A 14 2.99 19.68 1.67
N ASP A 15 3.80 19.20 0.72
CA ASP A 15 4.58 20.08 -0.14
C ASP A 15 3.72 20.48 -1.36
N PRO A 16 3.34 21.77 -1.50
CA PRO A 16 2.52 22.20 -2.63
C PRO A 16 3.16 21.94 -3.99
N ARG A 17 4.50 21.79 -4.05
CA ARG A 17 5.22 21.47 -5.29
C ARG A 17 4.96 20.04 -5.78
N SER A 18 4.49 19.17 -4.91
CA SER A 18 4.16 17.77 -5.22
C SER A 18 2.77 17.58 -5.84
N PHE A 19 1.99 18.64 -6.01
CA PHE A 19 0.59 18.55 -6.47
C PHE A 19 0.47 17.87 -7.85
N SER A 20 1.36 18.19 -8.78
CA SER A 20 1.36 17.55 -10.11
C SER A 20 1.66 16.05 -10.05
N ALA A 21 2.53 15.61 -9.15
CA ALA A 21 2.82 14.19 -8.94
C ALA A 21 1.59 13.45 -8.40
N VAL A 22 0.90 14.03 -7.42
CA VAL A 22 -0.35 13.45 -6.86
C VAL A 22 -1.44 13.37 -7.93
N GLN A 23 -1.57 14.40 -8.80
CA GLN A 23 -2.56 14.40 -9.87
C GLN A 23 -2.32 13.32 -10.94
N SER A 24 -1.07 12.95 -11.17
CA SER A 24 -0.71 11.95 -12.18
C SER A 24 -0.55 10.53 -11.60
N GLU A 25 -0.78 10.35 -10.29
CA GLU A 25 -0.59 9.07 -9.62
C GLU A 25 -1.86 8.21 -9.71
N HIS A 26 -1.80 7.19 -10.56
CA HIS A 26 -2.95 6.31 -10.82
C HIS A 26 -3.36 5.47 -9.59
N ALA A 27 -2.42 5.10 -8.71
CA ALA A 27 -2.74 4.34 -7.50
C ALA A 27 -3.73 5.09 -6.58
N LEU A 28 -3.61 6.42 -6.52
CA LEU A 28 -4.56 7.27 -5.80
C LEU A 28 -5.86 7.44 -6.59
N GLU A 29 -5.76 7.69 -7.90
CA GLU A 29 -6.92 7.91 -8.77
C GLU A 29 -7.87 6.71 -8.79
N MET A 30 -7.35 5.48 -8.81
CA MET A 30 -8.15 4.26 -8.89
C MET A 30 -9.05 4.00 -7.68
N VAL A 31 -8.71 4.53 -6.51
CA VAL A 31 -9.49 4.35 -5.26
C VAL A 31 -10.64 5.37 -5.17
N LEU A 32 -10.44 6.59 -5.66
CA LEU A 32 -11.37 7.70 -5.49
C LEU A 32 -12.77 7.46 -6.06
N PRO A 33 -12.97 6.82 -7.23
CA PRO A 33 -14.30 6.52 -7.76
C PRO A 33 -15.13 5.65 -6.81
N TYR A 34 -14.53 4.66 -6.16
CA TYR A 34 -15.23 3.80 -5.20
C TYR A 34 -15.69 4.59 -3.98
N ILE A 35 -14.86 5.49 -3.45
CA ILE A 35 -15.23 6.36 -2.34
C ILE A 35 -16.40 7.28 -2.75
N ALA A 36 -16.38 7.82 -3.98
CA ALA A 36 -17.41 8.69 -4.50
C ALA A 36 -18.78 8.01 -4.69
N THR A 37 -18.85 6.67 -4.69
CA THR A 37 -20.11 5.92 -4.77
C THR A 37 -20.80 5.72 -3.43
N LEU A 38 -20.15 6.05 -2.33
CA LEU A 38 -20.76 5.96 -1.01
C LEU A 38 -21.92 6.95 -0.89
N SER A 39 -22.96 6.60 -0.13
CA SER A 39 -24.14 7.46 0.08
C SER A 39 -23.79 8.77 0.81
N ASP A 40 -22.77 8.75 1.65
CA ASP A 40 -22.21 9.90 2.35
C ASP A 40 -20.69 9.83 2.24
N PRO A 41 -20.10 10.34 1.14
CA PRO A 41 -18.66 10.24 0.93
C PRO A 41 -17.89 11.10 1.96
N PRO A 42 -16.86 10.54 2.60
CA PRO A 42 -16.03 11.29 3.55
C PRO A 42 -15.17 12.34 2.83
N ALA A 43 -14.63 13.27 3.60
CA ALA A 43 -13.50 14.08 3.14
C ALA A 43 -12.28 13.20 2.93
N VAL A 44 -11.46 13.52 1.92
CA VAL A 44 -10.32 12.69 1.51
C VAL A 44 -9.04 13.52 1.56
N SER A 45 -8.00 13.00 2.20
CA SER A 45 -6.65 13.53 2.12
C SER A 45 -5.76 12.56 1.34
N LEU A 46 -5.05 13.06 0.35
CA LEU A 46 -4.18 12.24 -0.51
C LEU A 46 -2.72 12.47 -0.12
N ALA A 47 -1.97 11.38 0.01
CA ALA A 47 -0.54 11.42 0.28
C ALA A 47 0.20 10.44 -0.66
N LEU A 48 1.27 10.94 -1.28
CA LEU A 48 2.18 10.15 -2.08
C LEU A 48 3.52 10.03 -1.34
N PHE A 49 3.98 8.81 -1.17
CA PHE A 49 5.27 8.51 -0.55
C PHE A 49 6.25 8.01 -1.60
N SER A 50 7.36 8.72 -1.76
CA SER A 50 8.38 8.33 -2.73
C SER A 50 9.30 7.23 -2.23
N HIS A 51 9.70 7.27 -0.97
CA HIS A 51 10.65 6.31 -0.40
C HIS A 51 10.69 6.37 1.12
N VAL A 52 10.88 5.20 1.74
CA VAL A 52 11.22 5.02 3.15
C VAL A 52 12.60 4.36 3.21
N SER A 53 13.57 5.00 3.84
CA SER A 53 14.97 4.57 3.85
C SER A 53 15.24 3.33 4.70
N ASP A 54 14.43 3.13 5.74
CA ASP A 54 14.57 2.07 6.74
C ASP A 54 13.33 1.97 7.63
N ALA A 55 13.26 0.99 8.52
CA ALA A 55 12.15 0.81 9.45
C ALA A 55 11.99 1.98 10.45
N PRO A 56 13.06 2.56 11.06
CA PRO A 56 12.95 3.76 11.87
C PRO A 56 12.30 4.96 11.16
N HIS A 57 12.59 5.14 9.87
CA HIS A 57 11.94 6.16 9.05
C HIS A 57 10.45 5.87 8.87
N ALA A 58 10.06 4.60 8.62
CA ALA A 58 8.65 4.21 8.56
C ALA A 58 7.92 4.55 9.88
N HIS A 59 8.51 4.22 11.03
CA HIS A 59 7.96 4.54 12.34
C HIS A 59 7.81 6.04 12.58
N THR A 60 8.77 6.83 12.14
CA THR A 60 8.73 8.30 12.25
C THR A 60 7.62 8.90 11.40
N MET A 61 7.48 8.44 10.16
CA MET A 61 6.40 8.88 9.27
C MET A 61 5.03 8.46 9.78
N ALA A 62 4.89 7.25 10.29
CA ALA A 62 3.68 6.75 10.91
C ALA A 62 3.25 7.64 12.10
N LYS A 63 4.17 7.96 13.00
CA LYS A 63 3.92 8.85 14.14
C LYS A 63 3.45 10.23 13.68
N ARG A 64 4.05 10.78 12.64
CA ARG A 64 3.67 12.07 12.08
C ARG A 64 2.25 12.03 11.51
N LEU A 65 1.89 10.99 10.76
CA LEU A 65 0.54 10.79 10.23
C LEU A 65 -0.49 10.61 11.35
N ILE A 66 -0.19 9.81 12.37
CA ILE A 66 -1.09 9.63 13.53
C ILE A 66 -1.33 10.98 14.24
N SER A 67 -0.29 11.79 14.43
CA SER A 67 -0.43 13.13 15.02
C SER A 67 -1.31 14.06 14.18
N GLU A 68 -1.24 13.98 12.88
CA GLU A 68 -2.03 14.81 11.95
C GLU A 68 -3.50 14.35 11.87
N LEU A 69 -3.71 13.03 11.79
CA LEU A 69 -5.04 12.44 11.62
C LEU A 69 -5.82 12.31 12.93
N GLY A 70 -5.12 12.37 14.07
CA GLY A 70 -5.69 12.18 15.38
C GLY A 70 -5.80 10.70 15.79
N GLU A 71 -5.06 10.30 16.83
CA GLU A 71 -5.03 8.91 17.31
C GLU A 71 -6.42 8.40 17.72
N THR A 72 -7.21 9.23 18.40
CA THR A 72 -8.57 8.88 18.80
C THR A 72 -9.47 8.61 17.59
N ALA A 73 -9.42 9.49 16.57
CA ALA A 73 -10.21 9.33 15.37
C ALA A 73 -9.85 8.04 14.59
N LEU A 74 -8.57 7.67 14.58
CA LEU A 74 -8.11 6.41 13.99
C LEU A 74 -8.59 5.19 14.79
N ARG A 75 -8.48 5.22 16.13
CA ARG A 75 -8.92 4.11 17.00
C ARG A 75 -10.43 3.87 16.97
N GLU A 76 -11.20 4.94 16.87
CA GLU A 76 -12.67 4.91 16.84
C GLU A 76 -13.25 4.67 15.44
N GLY A 77 -12.41 4.62 14.41
CA GLY A 77 -12.83 4.40 13.03
C GLY A 77 -13.49 5.60 12.35
N HIS A 78 -13.36 6.80 12.93
CA HIS A 78 -13.80 8.06 12.31
C HIS A 78 -12.88 8.48 11.16
N THR A 79 -11.64 8.00 11.18
CA THR A 79 -10.65 8.18 10.11
C THR A 79 -10.13 6.81 9.67
N VAL A 80 -10.10 6.57 8.37
CA VAL A 80 -9.58 5.35 7.75
C VAL A 80 -8.39 5.72 6.87
N VAL A 81 -7.32 4.95 6.96
CA VAL A 81 -6.14 5.09 6.09
C VAL A 81 -6.12 3.93 5.12
N VAL A 82 -6.05 4.24 3.83
CA VAL A 82 -5.94 3.25 2.75
C VAL A 82 -4.59 3.42 2.06
N ALA A 83 -3.76 2.38 2.09
CA ALA A 83 -2.55 2.30 1.28
C ALA A 83 -2.89 1.57 -0.02
N SER A 84 -2.73 2.25 -1.16
CA SER A 84 -2.91 1.66 -2.48
C SER A 84 -1.56 1.28 -3.05
N SER A 85 -1.36 -0.01 -3.31
CA SER A 85 -0.10 -0.58 -3.81
C SER A 85 -0.35 -1.91 -4.49
N ASP A 86 0.34 -2.16 -5.58
CA ASP A 86 0.49 -3.51 -6.12
C ASP A 86 1.56 -4.27 -5.32
N PHE A 87 1.44 -5.59 -5.28
CA PHE A 87 2.48 -6.50 -4.79
C PHE A 87 3.48 -6.84 -5.91
N THR A 88 4.03 -8.05 -5.94
CA THR A 88 5.13 -8.38 -6.86
C THR A 88 4.73 -8.20 -8.33
N HIS A 89 5.58 -7.48 -9.06
CA HIS A 89 5.57 -7.40 -10.52
C HIS A 89 6.57 -8.42 -11.06
N TYR A 90 6.09 -9.56 -11.55
CA TYR A 90 6.91 -10.67 -12.02
C TYR A 90 6.93 -10.77 -13.54
N GLY A 91 8.08 -11.08 -14.10
CA GLY A 91 8.27 -11.46 -15.49
C GLY A 91 9.28 -10.62 -16.26
N PRO A 92 9.65 -11.05 -17.47
CA PRO A 92 10.63 -10.36 -18.31
C PRO A 92 10.27 -8.90 -18.59
N ARG A 93 8.98 -8.57 -18.71
CA ARG A 93 8.49 -7.20 -18.92
C ARG A 93 8.86 -6.26 -17.76
N PHE A 94 8.95 -6.79 -16.55
CA PHE A 94 9.29 -6.04 -15.35
C PHE A 94 10.76 -6.17 -14.94
N GLY A 95 11.55 -6.94 -15.70
CA GLY A 95 12.94 -7.22 -15.36
C GLY A 95 13.14 -8.05 -14.09
N TYR A 96 12.09 -8.73 -13.60
CA TYR A 96 12.11 -9.48 -12.35
C TYR A 96 11.68 -10.93 -12.56
N THR A 97 12.65 -11.83 -12.59
CA THR A 97 12.45 -13.28 -12.84
C THR A 97 13.34 -14.11 -11.91
N PRO A 98 13.21 -13.98 -10.59
CA PRO A 98 14.08 -14.70 -9.65
C PRO A 98 13.86 -16.22 -9.68
N TYR A 99 12.72 -16.67 -10.18
CA TYR A 99 12.34 -18.08 -10.21
C TYR A 99 12.29 -18.65 -11.62
N ARG A 100 13.03 -19.75 -11.84
CA ARG A 100 13.07 -20.48 -13.12
C ARG A 100 11.87 -21.43 -13.30
N SER A 101 11.25 -21.86 -12.21
CA SER A 101 10.12 -22.79 -12.20
C SER A 101 9.16 -22.44 -11.07
N GLN A 102 7.88 -22.81 -11.22
CA GLN A 102 6.84 -22.60 -10.22
C GLN A 102 6.72 -21.13 -9.79
N ALA A 103 6.92 -20.18 -10.72
CA ALA A 103 7.02 -18.77 -10.42
C ALA A 103 5.80 -18.24 -9.65
N HIS A 104 4.58 -18.55 -10.10
CA HIS A 104 3.35 -18.14 -9.42
C HIS A 104 3.29 -18.61 -7.97
N GLN A 105 3.65 -19.87 -7.72
CA GLN A 105 3.62 -20.43 -6.37
C GLN A 105 4.65 -19.76 -5.47
N ARG A 106 5.89 -19.58 -5.95
CA ARG A 106 6.98 -18.98 -5.17
C ARG A 106 6.73 -17.49 -4.90
N VAL A 107 6.25 -16.75 -5.90
CA VAL A 107 5.86 -15.33 -5.72
C VAL A 107 4.75 -15.23 -4.70
N LYS A 108 3.74 -16.11 -4.75
CA LYS A 108 2.68 -16.16 -3.75
C LYS A 108 3.22 -16.42 -2.34
N GLU A 109 4.16 -17.32 -2.18
CA GLU A 109 4.81 -17.61 -0.89
C GLU A 109 5.53 -16.37 -0.34
N ASP A 110 6.31 -15.69 -1.18
CA ASP A 110 7.01 -14.46 -0.81
C ASP A 110 6.05 -13.32 -0.46
N ASP A 111 5.06 -13.08 -1.30
CA ASP A 111 4.09 -12.01 -1.09
C ASP A 111 3.24 -12.24 0.17
N LEU A 112 2.85 -13.49 0.45
CA LEU A 112 2.13 -13.83 1.68
C LEU A 112 3.03 -13.74 2.92
N ALA A 113 4.32 -14.04 2.80
CA ALA A 113 5.28 -13.83 3.88
C ALA A 113 5.41 -12.33 4.20
N LEU A 114 5.58 -11.48 3.18
CA LEU A 114 5.61 -10.03 3.36
C LEU A 114 4.29 -9.49 3.92
N SER A 115 3.14 -9.94 3.38
CA SER A 115 1.81 -9.55 3.88
C SER A 115 1.62 -9.90 5.36
N THR A 116 2.13 -11.07 5.78
CA THR A 116 2.09 -11.52 7.18
C THR A 116 2.95 -10.62 8.06
N MET A 117 4.19 -10.32 7.65
CA MET A 117 5.06 -9.39 8.39
C MET A 117 4.41 -8.03 8.58
N LEU A 118 3.80 -7.47 7.52
CA LEU A 118 3.10 -6.19 7.58
C LEU A 118 1.88 -6.27 8.51
N SER A 119 1.07 -7.32 8.43
CA SER A 119 -0.12 -7.50 9.26
C SER A 119 0.20 -7.66 10.76
N GLU A 120 1.37 -8.21 11.06
CA GLU A 120 1.88 -8.38 12.42
C GLU A 120 2.68 -7.16 12.94
N GLY A 121 2.89 -6.13 12.11
CA GLY A 121 3.67 -4.95 12.47
C GLY A 121 5.18 -5.20 12.58
N LYS A 122 5.70 -6.23 11.90
CA LYS A 122 7.13 -6.59 11.86
C LYS A 122 7.87 -5.76 10.81
N ILE A 123 8.02 -4.47 11.07
CA ILE A 123 8.46 -3.50 10.06
C ILE A 123 9.92 -3.71 9.66
N GLU A 124 10.81 -4.02 10.62
CA GLU A 124 12.21 -4.31 10.38
C GLU A 124 12.40 -5.54 9.50
N GLU A 125 11.61 -6.60 9.77
CA GLU A 125 11.64 -7.84 8.99
C GLU A 125 11.10 -7.60 7.58
N ALA A 126 9.99 -6.87 7.43
CA ALA A 126 9.42 -6.50 6.15
C ALA A 126 10.39 -5.67 5.30
N TYR A 127 11.09 -4.70 5.91
CA TYR A 127 12.11 -3.91 5.23
C TYR A 127 13.28 -4.78 4.76
N ALA A 128 13.83 -5.61 5.65
CA ALA A 128 14.92 -6.52 5.32
C ALA A 128 14.51 -7.52 4.21
N PHE A 129 13.27 -7.99 4.24
CA PHE A 129 12.71 -8.85 3.20
C PHE A 129 12.68 -8.14 1.84
N CYS A 130 12.11 -6.94 1.77
CA CYS A 130 12.04 -6.17 0.52
C CYS A 130 13.43 -5.91 -0.07
N VAL A 131 14.42 -5.58 0.76
CA VAL A 131 15.80 -5.33 0.33
C VAL A 131 16.46 -6.63 -0.18
N SER A 132 16.40 -7.71 0.59
CA SER A 132 17.09 -8.98 0.25
C SER A 132 16.51 -9.67 -0.98
N HIS A 133 15.21 -9.51 -1.24
CA HIS A 133 14.53 -10.10 -2.40
C HIS A 133 14.50 -9.17 -3.61
N HIS A 134 15.11 -7.96 -3.52
CA HIS A 134 14.98 -6.93 -4.56
C HIS A 134 13.52 -6.76 -4.98
N SER A 135 12.64 -6.66 -4.00
CA SER A 135 11.19 -6.69 -4.18
C SER A 135 10.70 -5.63 -5.16
N THR A 136 9.82 -6.04 -6.07
CA THR A 136 9.14 -5.15 -7.03
C THR A 136 7.77 -4.68 -6.54
N VAL A 137 7.47 -4.85 -5.26
CA VAL A 137 6.28 -4.28 -4.60
C VAL A 137 6.39 -2.76 -4.60
N CYS A 138 5.60 -2.09 -5.44
CA CYS A 138 5.77 -0.65 -5.72
C CYS A 138 5.48 0.22 -4.48
N GLY A 139 4.52 -0.18 -3.66
CA GLY A 139 4.14 0.53 -2.43
C GLY A 139 4.73 -0.07 -1.16
N CYS A 140 5.87 -0.78 -1.22
CA CYS A 140 6.49 -1.35 -0.01
C CYS A 140 6.70 -0.28 1.08
N SER A 141 7.16 0.91 0.71
CA SER A 141 7.36 2.03 1.63
C SER A 141 6.07 2.46 2.35
N ILE A 142 4.99 2.70 1.61
CA ILE A 142 3.73 3.15 2.22
C ILE A 142 3.08 2.04 3.04
N SER A 143 3.20 0.78 2.61
CA SER A 143 2.68 -0.38 3.35
C SER A 143 3.36 -0.51 4.72
N MET A 144 4.68 -0.30 4.81
CA MET A 144 5.41 -0.27 6.07
C MET A 144 4.97 0.90 6.97
N VAL A 145 4.71 2.07 6.40
CA VAL A 145 4.21 3.23 7.17
C VAL A 145 2.84 2.92 7.76
N VAL A 146 1.90 2.40 6.96
CA VAL A 146 0.54 2.07 7.43
C VAL A 146 0.56 0.91 8.44
N ALA A 147 1.37 -0.12 8.21
CA ALA A 147 1.56 -1.20 9.19
C ALA A 147 2.15 -0.67 10.51
N SER A 148 3.10 0.27 10.44
CA SER A 148 3.65 0.94 11.62
C SER A 148 2.61 1.81 12.32
N MET A 149 1.70 2.48 11.59
CA MET A 149 0.58 3.19 12.19
C MET A 149 -0.32 2.24 12.98
N ALA A 150 -0.71 1.12 12.36
CA ALA A 150 -1.53 0.10 13.00
C ALA A 150 -0.88 -0.41 14.31
N LEU A 151 0.42 -0.73 14.26
CA LEU A 151 1.17 -1.14 15.44
C LEU A 151 1.14 -0.07 16.55
N GLN A 152 1.40 1.20 16.21
CA GLN A 152 1.46 2.30 17.19
C GLN A 152 0.10 2.61 17.84
N ILE A 153 -0.99 2.43 17.12
CA ILE A 153 -2.35 2.58 17.68
C ILE A 153 -2.88 1.28 18.31
N GLY A 154 -2.10 0.22 18.37
CA GLY A 154 -2.48 -1.07 18.97
C GLY A 154 -3.48 -1.88 18.12
N ALA A 155 -3.61 -1.58 16.83
CA ALA A 155 -4.40 -2.36 15.90
C ALA A 155 -3.63 -3.61 15.44
N LYS A 156 -4.38 -4.62 14.97
CA LYS A 156 -3.81 -5.85 14.40
C LYS A 156 -4.33 -6.02 12.98
N GLY A 157 -3.42 -6.34 12.07
CA GLY A 157 -3.73 -6.65 10.69
C GLY A 157 -4.18 -8.09 10.48
N LYS A 158 -4.77 -8.32 9.32
CA LYS A 158 -5.13 -9.65 8.84
C LYS A 158 -5.00 -9.66 7.32
N VAL A 159 -4.30 -10.65 6.79
CA VAL A 159 -4.30 -10.89 5.34
C VAL A 159 -5.68 -11.40 4.93
N ALA A 160 -6.40 -10.64 4.13
CA ALA A 160 -7.77 -10.93 3.74
C ALA A 160 -7.86 -11.68 2.41
N SER A 161 -7.03 -11.33 1.43
CA SER A 161 -7.03 -11.97 0.11
C SER A 161 -5.68 -11.86 -0.57
N TYR A 162 -5.45 -12.76 -1.53
CA TYR A 162 -4.32 -12.72 -2.46
C TYR A 162 -4.77 -13.26 -3.81
N TYR A 163 -4.39 -12.58 -4.87
CA TYR A 163 -4.63 -13.00 -6.25
C TYR A 163 -3.61 -12.34 -7.19
N THR A 164 -3.57 -12.77 -8.44
CA THR A 164 -2.71 -12.21 -9.48
C THR A 164 -3.54 -11.73 -10.68
N SER A 165 -2.93 -10.92 -11.54
CA SER A 165 -3.57 -10.47 -12.78
C SER A 165 -3.97 -11.65 -13.68
N THR A 166 -3.24 -12.77 -13.64
CA THR A 166 -3.59 -13.98 -14.39
C THR A 166 -4.79 -14.72 -13.84
N ASP A 167 -5.06 -14.62 -12.53
CA ASP A 167 -6.29 -15.16 -11.92
C ASP A 167 -7.53 -14.41 -12.42
N ILE A 168 -7.40 -13.10 -12.66
CA ILE A 168 -8.51 -12.27 -13.17
C ILE A 168 -8.73 -12.51 -14.66
N THR A 169 -7.64 -12.53 -15.44
CA THR A 169 -7.74 -12.66 -16.90
C THR A 169 -7.99 -14.10 -17.37
N HIS A 170 -7.78 -15.08 -16.50
CA HIS A 170 -7.82 -16.52 -16.82
C HIS A 170 -6.92 -16.89 -18.01
N SER A 171 -5.86 -16.11 -18.21
CA SER A 171 -4.92 -16.27 -19.33
C SER A 171 -3.51 -16.50 -18.81
N PRO A 172 -2.82 -17.57 -19.25
CA PRO A 172 -1.43 -17.77 -18.88
C PRO A 172 -0.56 -16.67 -19.50
N ASP A 173 0.11 -15.91 -18.67
CA ASP A 173 1.08 -14.88 -19.06
C ASP A 173 2.35 -15.10 -18.22
N PRO A 174 3.55 -15.12 -18.85
CA PRO A 174 4.80 -15.14 -18.09
C PRO A 174 5.03 -13.86 -17.27
N ASN A 175 4.26 -12.80 -17.55
CA ASN A 175 4.27 -11.56 -16.79
C ASN A 175 2.97 -11.44 -16.01
N PHE A 176 3.07 -11.17 -14.72
CA PHE A 176 1.90 -10.93 -13.90
C PHE A 176 2.21 -9.96 -12.77
N VAL A 177 1.15 -9.35 -12.27
CA VAL A 177 1.17 -8.50 -11.07
C VAL A 177 0.36 -9.21 -9.99
N ALA A 178 0.89 -9.22 -8.80
CA ALA A 178 0.22 -9.77 -7.63
C ALA A 178 -0.46 -8.67 -6.80
N TYR A 179 -1.49 -9.06 -6.08
CA TYR A 179 -2.30 -8.19 -5.22
C TYR A 179 -2.56 -8.89 -3.89
N SER A 180 -2.38 -8.18 -2.81
CA SER A 180 -2.72 -8.65 -1.46
C SER A 180 -3.51 -7.58 -0.72
N THR A 181 -4.52 -8.01 0.02
CA THR A 181 -5.29 -7.14 0.92
C THR A 181 -4.95 -7.50 2.36
N ILE A 182 -4.54 -6.50 3.14
CA ILE A 182 -4.15 -6.62 4.54
C ILE A 182 -5.05 -5.74 5.38
#